data_db943d8b659b04577d0a7f8cb02c61e1
#
_entry.id   db943d8b659b04577d0a7f8cb02c61e1
#
_cell.length_a   1.000
_cell.length_b   1.000
_cell.length_c   1.000
_cell.angle_alpha   90.00
_cell.angle_beta   90.00
_cell.angle_gamma   90.00
#
_symmetry.space_group_name_H-M   'P 1'
#
loop_
_entity.id
_entity.type
_entity.pdbx_description
1 polymer ?
#
loop_
_entity_poly.entity_id
_entity_poly.type
_entity_poly.pdbx_seq_one_letter_code
_entity_poly.pdbx_strand_id
1 'polypeptide(L)'
;MRIEKDTMGQMEVPDDSYYGAQTQRAFQNFQISDIKIPRPMIASIAMIKRSAAIVNHKLGFFDSKIKDAIVRACDEVIQGKFDKQFIVDIYQTGSGTSSNMNANEIIANRACEILSGKKGDKSLIHPNDHVNLGQSSNDVIPTAIHIAATLELNKRLIPELKLLEKSLDSKSKEFDKIIKIGRTHLQDATPITLGQEFSGYKHMINQSINRIKNNLSFLNQLAQGGTAVGTGINTHKDFGKLIAKEISVITNIKFQESKNHFEAQATQDSIVELSGSLKTLAVSLHKIANDIRWLGSGPRSGIGELILPPVQPGSSIMPGKVNPVICESLIQVSAQVIGYDTAITLGGLGGYFELNLMLPLIGHNILESINILSNGMKMFRLNLVNDLKANIDKCEGYIEDSLAMCTSLAPIIGYDKAAFIAKEAFKMNKSIREICLEQKILPEKELDKILNPFNMIKSNAKSKK
;
A
#
# COMPACT_ATOMS: atom_id res chain seq x y z
N MET A 1 40.34 4.68 -12.62
CA MET A 1 39.61 3.48 -13.11
C MET A 1 40.41 2.26 -12.70
N ARG A 2 39.78 1.21 -12.18
CA ARG A 2 40.40 -0.10 -11.95
C ARG A 2 39.85 -1.13 -12.93
N ILE A 3 40.63 -2.16 -13.20
CA ILE A 3 40.22 -3.26 -14.09
C ILE A 3 39.63 -4.38 -13.24
N GLU A 4 38.41 -4.74 -13.54
CA GLU A 4 37.71 -5.92 -13.02
C GLU A 4 37.56 -6.95 -14.14
N LYS A 5 37.35 -8.22 -13.79
CA LYS A 5 37.20 -9.29 -14.77
C LYS A 5 35.98 -10.17 -14.44
N ASP A 6 35.22 -10.53 -15.45
CA ASP A 6 34.19 -11.56 -15.43
C ASP A 6 34.46 -12.63 -16.47
N THR A 7 33.50 -13.55 -16.71
CA THR A 7 33.62 -14.63 -17.71
C THR A 7 33.66 -14.14 -19.15
N MET A 8 33.26 -12.87 -19.42
CA MET A 8 33.29 -12.23 -20.73
C MET A 8 34.57 -11.40 -20.98
N GLY A 9 35.44 -11.28 -19.96
CA GLY A 9 36.70 -10.54 -20.08
C GLY A 9 36.81 -9.35 -19.11
N GLN A 10 37.74 -8.44 -19.45
CA GLN A 10 38.05 -7.27 -18.64
C GLN A 10 37.00 -6.16 -18.82
N MET A 11 36.80 -5.36 -17.75
CA MET A 11 35.91 -4.21 -17.70
C MET A 11 36.53 -3.13 -16.80
N GLU A 12 36.55 -1.90 -17.26
CA GLU A 12 36.95 -0.76 -16.45
C GLU A 12 35.77 -0.34 -15.56
N VAL A 13 36.04 -0.15 -14.27
CA VAL A 13 35.09 0.34 -13.27
C VAL A 13 35.71 1.53 -12.52
N PRO A 14 34.91 2.47 -11.98
CA PRO A 14 35.44 3.57 -11.17
C PRO A 14 36.19 3.05 -9.93
N ASP A 15 37.29 3.71 -9.53
CA ASP A 15 38.14 3.27 -8.41
C ASP A 15 37.40 3.29 -7.07
N ASP A 16 36.46 4.21 -6.90
CA ASP A 16 35.63 4.37 -5.70
C ASP A 16 34.45 3.39 -5.63
N SER A 17 34.07 2.75 -6.75
CA SER A 17 32.97 1.80 -6.79
C SER A 17 33.29 0.53 -6.00
N TYR A 18 32.22 -0.08 -5.43
CA TYR A 18 32.28 -1.42 -4.82
C TYR A 18 31.66 -2.49 -5.72
N TYR A 19 30.95 -2.10 -6.76
CA TYR A 19 30.51 -3.05 -7.80
C TYR A 19 31.66 -3.44 -8.74
N GLY A 20 31.48 -4.50 -9.49
CA GLY A 20 32.50 -5.06 -10.38
C GLY A 20 32.08 -5.09 -11.85
N ALA A 21 32.69 -6.01 -12.61
CA ALA A 21 32.55 -6.09 -14.04
C ALA A 21 31.13 -6.41 -14.53
N GLN A 22 30.42 -7.34 -13.88
CA GLN A 22 29.06 -7.73 -14.29
C GLN A 22 28.07 -6.58 -14.10
N THR A 23 28.17 -5.85 -12.99
CA THR A 23 27.33 -4.67 -12.73
C THR A 23 27.62 -3.55 -13.74
N GLN A 24 28.90 -3.30 -14.05
CA GLN A 24 29.26 -2.28 -15.03
C GLN A 24 28.70 -2.60 -16.41
N ARG A 25 28.75 -3.86 -16.86
CA ARG A 25 28.13 -4.30 -18.11
C ARG A 25 26.61 -4.10 -18.08
N ALA A 26 25.96 -4.52 -17.01
CA ALA A 26 24.51 -4.33 -16.84
C ALA A 26 24.12 -2.86 -16.89
N PHE A 27 24.89 -1.99 -16.23
CA PHE A 27 24.68 -0.54 -16.28
C PHE A 27 24.80 0.01 -17.69
N GLN A 28 25.78 -0.42 -18.47
CA GLN A 28 25.96 -0.01 -19.87
C GLN A 28 24.85 -0.53 -20.78
N ASN A 29 24.32 -1.74 -20.51
CA ASN A 29 23.28 -2.36 -21.33
C ASN A 29 21.88 -1.77 -21.07
N PHE A 30 21.58 -1.39 -19.83
CA PHE A 30 20.24 -1.01 -19.40
C PHE A 30 20.18 0.45 -18.96
N GLN A 31 20.29 1.37 -19.93
CA GLN A 31 20.13 2.81 -19.74
C GLN A 31 18.76 3.26 -20.25
N ILE A 32 17.71 2.92 -19.49
CA ILE A 32 16.31 3.13 -19.89
C ILE A 32 15.68 4.23 -19.03
N SER A 33 15.92 4.22 -17.71
CA SER A 33 15.40 5.22 -16.78
C SER A 33 16.38 5.52 -15.66
N ASP A 34 16.03 6.49 -14.81
CA ASP A 34 16.80 6.79 -13.59
C ASP A 34 16.32 5.97 -12.38
N ILE A 35 15.36 5.06 -12.57
CA ILE A 35 14.76 4.29 -11.49
C ILE A 35 15.64 3.10 -11.14
N LYS A 36 16.05 3.00 -9.89
CA LYS A 36 16.86 1.89 -9.36
C LYS A 36 15.99 0.99 -8.46
N ILE A 37 16.50 -0.20 -8.14
CA ILE A 37 15.78 -1.07 -7.21
C ILE A 37 15.54 -0.35 -5.87
N PRO A 38 14.33 -0.48 -5.27
CA PRO A 38 14.00 0.21 -4.04
C PRO A 38 14.88 -0.18 -2.86
N ARG A 39 15.15 0.78 -1.98
CA ARG A 39 15.95 0.58 -0.76
C ARG A 39 15.55 -0.65 0.08
N PRO A 40 14.24 -0.92 0.32
CA PRO A 40 13.85 -2.13 1.04
C PRO A 40 14.27 -3.42 0.35
N MET A 41 14.32 -3.45 -0.98
CA MET A 41 14.77 -4.61 -1.74
C MET A 41 16.28 -4.80 -1.63
N ILE A 42 17.08 -3.72 -1.68
CA ILE A 42 18.53 -3.75 -1.41
C ILE A 42 18.81 -4.38 -0.05
N ALA A 43 18.11 -3.90 1.00
CA ALA A 43 18.27 -4.44 2.35
C ALA A 43 17.90 -5.92 2.41
N SER A 44 16.82 -6.33 1.75
CA SER A 44 16.35 -7.72 1.76
C SER A 44 17.32 -8.66 1.05
N ILE A 45 17.90 -8.25 -0.09
CA ILE A 45 18.97 -9.01 -0.75
C ILE A 45 20.17 -9.17 0.20
N ALA A 46 20.60 -8.11 0.86
CA ALA A 46 21.71 -8.17 1.82
C ALA A 46 21.37 -9.05 3.05
N MET A 47 20.14 -9.06 3.55
CA MET A 47 19.67 -9.98 4.60
C MET A 47 19.75 -11.44 4.16
N ILE A 48 19.41 -11.74 2.91
CA ILE A 48 19.55 -13.09 2.33
C ILE A 48 21.03 -13.48 2.30
N LYS A 49 21.91 -12.64 1.75
CA LYS A 49 23.34 -12.93 1.65
C LYS A 49 24.01 -13.10 3.03
N ARG A 50 23.64 -12.26 4.00
CA ARG A 50 24.05 -12.39 5.39
C ARG A 50 23.67 -13.76 5.98
N SER A 51 22.40 -14.10 5.83
CA SER A 51 21.86 -15.38 6.33
C SER A 51 22.47 -16.57 5.64
N ALA A 52 22.70 -16.49 4.32
CA ALA A 52 23.38 -17.51 3.54
C ALA A 52 24.82 -17.75 4.00
N ALA A 53 25.57 -16.68 4.29
CA ALA A 53 26.93 -16.80 4.83
C ALA A 53 26.97 -17.52 6.19
N ILE A 54 26.04 -17.22 7.08
CA ILE A 54 25.91 -17.89 8.38
C ILE A 54 25.55 -19.37 8.19
N VAL A 55 24.59 -19.68 7.32
CA VAL A 55 24.14 -21.05 7.08
C VAL A 55 25.24 -21.88 6.38
N ASN A 56 25.90 -21.36 5.36
CA ASN A 56 26.95 -22.05 4.64
C ASN A 56 28.17 -22.34 5.54
N HIS A 57 28.52 -21.41 6.45
CA HIS A 57 29.53 -21.69 7.48
C HIS A 57 29.08 -22.82 8.42
N LYS A 58 27.84 -22.80 8.92
CA LYS A 58 27.28 -23.88 9.77
C LYS A 58 27.28 -25.25 9.06
N LEU A 59 27.12 -25.25 7.75
CA LEU A 59 27.16 -26.45 6.90
C LEU A 59 28.60 -26.85 6.50
N GLY A 60 29.64 -26.11 6.90
CA GLY A 60 31.02 -26.44 6.70
C GLY A 60 31.61 -26.07 5.33
N PHE A 61 30.96 -25.19 4.56
CA PHE A 61 31.43 -24.81 3.22
C PHE A 61 32.59 -23.79 3.24
N PHE A 62 32.74 -22.98 4.29
CA PHE A 62 33.86 -22.06 4.48
C PHE A 62 34.06 -21.68 5.96
N ASP A 63 35.21 -21.11 6.26
CA ASP A 63 35.62 -20.80 7.62
C ASP A 63 34.93 -19.54 8.22
N SER A 64 35.20 -19.31 9.51
CA SER A 64 34.60 -18.17 10.23
C SER A 64 35.12 -16.82 9.73
N LYS A 65 36.34 -16.69 9.22
CA LYS A 65 36.88 -15.40 8.73
C LYS A 65 36.12 -14.91 7.52
N ILE A 66 35.87 -15.82 6.55
CA ILE A 66 35.07 -15.54 5.34
C ILE A 66 33.65 -15.15 5.76
N LYS A 67 33.00 -15.97 6.62
CA LYS A 67 31.65 -15.69 7.12
C LYS A 67 31.57 -14.32 7.80
N ASP A 68 32.49 -14.00 8.73
CA ASP A 68 32.44 -12.75 9.49
C ASP A 68 32.65 -11.53 8.61
N ALA A 69 33.53 -11.61 7.61
CA ALA A 69 33.74 -10.55 6.63
C ALA A 69 32.49 -10.30 5.75
N ILE A 70 31.85 -11.37 5.25
CA ILE A 70 30.61 -11.26 4.46
C ILE A 70 29.49 -10.70 5.31
N VAL A 71 29.26 -11.22 6.52
CA VAL A 71 28.22 -10.75 7.45
C VAL A 71 28.39 -9.26 7.74
N ARG A 72 29.62 -8.82 8.06
CA ARG A 72 29.90 -7.40 8.31
C ARG A 72 29.64 -6.53 7.08
N ALA A 73 30.05 -6.97 5.89
CA ALA A 73 29.75 -6.24 4.64
C ALA A 73 28.22 -6.15 4.38
N CYS A 74 27.48 -7.25 4.59
CA CYS A 74 26.04 -7.25 4.49
C CYS A 74 25.36 -6.31 5.48
N ASP A 75 25.81 -6.28 6.75
CA ASP A 75 25.28 -5.37 7.76
C ASP A 75 25.48 -3.89 7.36
N GLU A 76 26.57 -3.54 6.71
CA GLU A 76 26.83 -2.21 6.17
C GLU A 76 25.89 -1.87 4.98
N VAL A 77 25.58 -2.83 4.12
CA VAL A 77 24.57 -2.67 3.05
C VAL A 77 23.17 -2.51 3.64
N ILE A 78 22.82 -3.32 4.64
CA ILE A 78 21.51 -3.21 5.36
C ILE A 78 21.36 -1.84 6.01
N GLN A 79 22.45 -1.23 6.50
CA GLN A 79 22.47 0.13 7.06
C GLN A 79 22.39 1.25 6.00
N GLY A 80 22.47 0.92 4.70
CA GLY A 80 22.36 1.89 3.61
C GLY A 80 23.68 2.56 3.20
N LYS A 81 24.83 2.11 3.71
CA LYS A 81 26.13 2.73 3.39
C LYS A 81 26.51 2.65 1.92
N PHE A 82 25.93 1.70 1.18
CA PHE A 82 26.23 1.43 -0.24
C PHE A 82 25.06 1.66 -1.19
N ASP A 83 23.99 2.35 -0.77
CA ASP A 83 22.80 2.53 -1.60
C ASP A 83 23.11 3.14 -2.98
N LYS A 84 24.05 4.10 -3.03
CA LYS A 84 24.50 4.72 -4.29
C LYS A 84 25.30 3.81 -5.21
N GLN A 85 25.71 2.63 -4.74
CA GLN A 85 26.45 1.63 -5.52
C GLN A 85 25.50 0.65 -6.25
N PHE A 86 24.19 0.70 -5.97
CA PHE A 86 23.17 -0.05 -6.70
C PHE A 86 22.71 0.77 -7.91
N ILE A 87 23.46 0.67 -9.00
CA ILE A 87 23.37 1.57 -10.16
C ILE A 87 22.50 1.03 -11.30
N VAL A 88 22.14 -0.25 -11.27
CA VAL A 88 21.40 -0.91 -12.36
C VAL A 88 19.94 -0.43 -12.39
N ASP A 89 19.44 -0.16 -13.59
CA ASP A 89 18.04 0.21 -13.85
C ASP A 89 17.09 -0.92 -13.43
N ILE A 90 15.85 -0.60 -13.06
CA ILE A 90 14.83 -1.62 -12.80
C ILE A 90 14.42 -2.37 -14.05
N TYR A 91 14.48 -1.74 -15.22
CA TYR A 91 14.27 -2.39 -16.53
C TYR A 91 15.56 -3.08 -16.96
N GLN A 92 15.79 -4.28 -16.43
CA GLN A 92 17.01 -5.05 -16.54
C GLN A 92 16.71 -6.51 -16.91
N THR A 93 17.64 -7.41 -16.70
CA THR A 93 17.41 -8.87 -16.80
C THR A 93 16.17 -9.24 -15.97
N GLY A 94 15.19 -9.87 -16.61
CA GLY A 94 13.85 -10.09 -16.03
C GLY A 94 13.82 -10.92 -14.75
N SER A 95 14.81 -11.80 -14.54
CA SER A 95 15.04 -12.55 -13.30
C SER A 95 15.68 -11.70 -12.18
N GLY A 96 16.08 -10.45 -12.46
CA GLY A 96 16.80 -9.60 -11.53
C GLY A 96 18.27 -9.98 -11.30
N THR A 97 18.84 -10.81 -12.16
CA THR A 97 20.25 -11.26 -12.05
C THR A 97 21.22 -10.09 -11.97
N SER A 98 21.00 -9.03 -12.73
CA SER A 98 21.86 -7.84 -12.70
C SER A 98 21.91 -7.21 -11.30
N SER A 99 20.79 -7.08 -10.61
CA SER A 99 20.73 -6.58 -9.22
C SER A 99 21.29 -7.57 -8.20
N ASN A 100 21.07 -8.88 -8.39
CA ASN A 100 21.68 -9.89 -7.53
C ASN A 100 23.21 -9.84 -7.63
N MET A 101 23.76 -9.74 -8.85
CA MET A 101 25.20 -9.63 -9.05
C MET A 101 25.75 -8.29 -8.55
N ASN A 102 25.02 -7.19 -8.69
CA ASN A 102 25.39 -5.91 -8.09
C ASN A 102 25.58 -6.05 -6.56
N ALA A 103 24.65 -6.70 -5.87
CA ALA A 103 24.80 -6.98 -4.45
C ALA A 103 25.98 -7.91 -4.16
N ASN A 104 26.14 -9.00 -4.91
CA ASN A 104 27.22 -9.96 -4.72
C ASN A 104 28.61 -9.30 -4.87
N GLU A 105 28.78 -8.46 -5.90
CA GLU A 105 30.04 -7.75 -6.16
C GLU A 105 30.35 -6.71 -5.09
N ILE A 106 29.36 -5.91 -4.66
CA ILE A 106 29.53 -4.94 -3.57
C ILE A 106 29.94 -5.64 -2.28
N ILE A 107 29.22 -6.69 -1.90
CA ILE A 107 29.47 -7.44 -0.66
C ILE A 107 30.85 -8.13 -0.72
N ALA A 108 31.21 -8.77 -1.84
CA ALA A 108 32.50 -9.41 -1.99
C ALA A 108 33.65 -8.41 -1.91
N ASN A 109 33.59 -7.30 -2.64
CA ASN A 109 34.61 -6.27 -2.62
C ASN A 109 34.77 -5.63 -1.23
N ARG A 110 33.66 -5.36 -0.53
CA ARG A 110 33.73 -4.84 0.85
C ARG A 110 34.28 -5.86 1.82
N ALA A 111 33.92 -7.13 1.68
CA ALA A 111 34.44 -8.19 2.53
C ALA A 111 35.95 -8.43 2.29
N CYS A 112 36.44 -8.37 1.03
CA CYS A 112 37.87 -8.37 0.72
C CYS A 112 38.61 -7.22 1.40
N GLU A 113 38.05 -6.01 1.30
CA GLU A 113 38.63 -4.82 1.96
C GLU A 113 38.71 -4.97 3.48
N ILE A 114 37.70 -5.58 4.11
CA ILE A 114 37.69 -5.90 5.56
C ILE A 114 38.82 -6.88 5.93
N LEU A 115 39.10 -7.85 5.07
CA LEU A 115 40.12 -8.87 5.33
C LEU A 115 41.54 -8.43 5.00
N SER A 116 41.74 -7.75 3.89
CA SER A 116 43.08 -7.44 3.34
C SER A 116 43.38 -5.95 3.15
N GLY A 117 42.39 -5.07 3.37
CA GLY A 117 42.47 -3.66 3.05
C GLY A 117 42.35 -3.32 1.58
N LYS A 118 42.07 -4.29 0.69
CA LYS A 118 42.01 -4.09 -0.78
C LYS A 118 40.72 -4.64 -1.36
N LYS A 119 40.10 -3.90 -2.30
CA LYS A 119 38.98 -4.35 -3.14
C LYS A 119 39.47 -5.22 -4.30
N GLY A 120 38.59 -6.08 -4.85
CA GLY A 120 38.83 -6.79 -6.11
C GLY A 120 39.60 -8.11 -6.00
N ASP A 121 40.04 -8.52 -4.81
CA ASP A 121 40.78 -9.77 -4.64
C ASP A 121 39.81 -10.98 -4.56
N LYS A 122 39.43 -11.51 -5.71
CA LYS A 122 38.52 -12.67 -5.82
C LYS A 122 39.12 -13.97 -5.29
N SER A 123 40.43 -14.03 -5.02
CA SER A 123 41.05 -15.20 -4.37
C SER A 123 40.72 -15.27 -2.88
N LEU A 124 40.40 -14.15 -2.24
CA LEU A 124 39.95 -14.08 -0.85
C LEU A 124 38.44 -14.31 -0.72
N ILE A 125 37.66 -13.49 -1.42
CA ILE A 125 36.19 -13.61 -1.44
C ILE A 125 35.68 -13.41 -2.86
N HIS A 126 35.11 -14.47 -3.42
CA HIS A 126 34.52 -14.45 -4.76
C HIS A 126 33.01 -14.17 -4.69
N PRO A 127 32.46 -13.30 -5.58
CA PRO A 127 31.03 -12.98 -5.59
C PRO A 127 30.11 -14.18 -5.76
N ASN A 128 30.50 -15.14 -6.62
CA ASN A 128 29.69 -16.34 -6.88
C ASN A 128 30.00 -17.49 -5.89
N ASP A 129 31.30 -17.77 -5.64
CA ASP A 129 31.69 -18.97 -4.91
C ASP A 129 31.53 -18.82 -3.39
N HIS A 130 31.47 -17.58 -2.88
CA HIS A 130 31.28 -17.30 -1.45
C HIS A 130 29.96 -16.58 -1.18
N VAL A 131 29.75 -15.38 -1.74
CA VAL A 131 28.57 -14.55 -1.43
C VAL A 131 27.27 -15.17 -1.97
N ASN A 132 27.33 -15.76 -3.16
CA ASN A 132 26.17 -16.40 -3.82
C ASN A 132 26.16 -17.93 -3.66
N LEU A 133 27.02 -18.52 -2.84
CA LEU A 133 27.12 -19.98 -2.66
C LEU A 133 25.77 -20.60 -2.29
N GLY A 134 25.35 -21.63 -3.04
CA GLY A 134 24.09 -22.34 -2.84
C GLY A 134 22.84 -21.54 -3.22
N GLN A 135 23.00 -20.50 -4.03
CA GLN A 135 21.91 -19.59 -4.43
C GLN A 135 21.91 -19.36 -5.95
N SER A 136 20.75 -18.94 -6.45
CA SER A 136 20.58 -18.37 -7.79
C SER A 136 19.86 -17.03 -7.66
N SER A 137 19.98 -16.13 -8.65
CA SER A 137 19.07 -14.97 -8.72
C SER A 137 17.60 -15.40 -8.78
N ASN A 138 17.35 -16.60 -9.31
CA ASN A 138 16.01 -17.14 -9.51
C ASN A 138 15.28 -17.47 -8.21
N ASP A 139 15.98 -17.77 -7.12
CA ASP A 139 15.41 -17.93 -5.78
C ASP A 139 15.65 -16.71 -4.88
N VAL A 140 16.75 -15.98 -5.06
CA VAL A 140 17.10 -14.78 -4.26
C VAL A 140 16.12 -13.63 -4.50
N ILE A 141 15.83 -13.31 -5.78
CA ILE A 141 15.03 -12.11 -6.09
C ILE A 141 13.58 -12.24 -5.65
N PRO A 142 12.82 -13.33 -5.93
CA PRO A 142 11.47 -13.48 -5.39
C PRO A 142 11.47 -13.52 -3.86
N THR A 143 12.46 -14.16 -3.22
CA THR A 143 12.64 -14.12 -1.76
C THR A 143 12.83 -12.69 -1.25
N ALA A 144 13.65 -11.87 -1.93
CA ALA A 144 13.89 -10.47 -1.55
C ALA A 144 12.61 -9.62 -1.67
N ILE A 145 11.79 -9.84 -2.70
CA ILE A 145 10.50 -9.16 -2.88
C ILE A 145 9.57 -9.50 -1.71
N HIS A 146 9.43 -10.77 -1.35
CA HIS A 146 8.60 -11.24 -0.23
C HIS A 146 9.04 -10.64 1.11
N ILE A 147 10.34 -10.67 1.41
CA ILE A 147 10.88 -10.07 2.65
C ILE A 147 10.63 -8.57 2.68
N ALA A 148 10.97 -7.86 1.60
CA ALA A 148 10.81 -6.40 1.52
C ALA A 148 9.34 -5.99 1.68
N ALA A 149 8.42 -6.62 0.95
CA ALA A 149 6.99 -6.35 1.06
C ALA A 149 6.47 -6.62 2.48
N THR A 150 6.83 -7.77 3.07
CA THR A 150 6.41 -8.13 4.44
C THR A 150 6.92 -7.12 5.47
N LEU A 151 8.17 -6.67 5.36
CA LEU A 151 8.74 -5.68 6.27
C LEU A 151 8.05 -4.32 6.14
N GLU A 152 7.85 -3.82 4.92
CA GLU A 152 7.20 -2.53 4.67
C GLU A 152 5.71 -2.54 5.08
N LEU A 153 5.00 -3.66 4.86
CA LEU A 153 3.63 -3.83 5.36
C LEU A 153 3.58 -3.72 6.89
N ASN A 154 4.46 -4.44 7.60
CA ASN A 154 4.44 -4.47 9.06
C ASN A 154 4.97 -3.18 9.71
N LYS A 155 6.00 -2.55 9.12
CA LYS A 155 6.64 -1.35 9.70
C LYS A 155 5.91 -0.05 9.34
N ARG A 156 5.24 0.02 8.19
CA ARG A 156 4.70 1.27 7.66
C ARG A 156 3.20 1.21 7.37
N LEU A 157 2.76 0.33 6.46
CA LEU A 157 1.39 0.38 5.95
C LEU A 157 0.35 0.01 7.01
N ILE A 158 0.52 -1.15 7.67
CA ILE A 158 -0.45 -1.63 8.68
C ILE A 158 -0.53 -0.69 9.89
N PRO A 159 0.58 -0.16 10.44
CA PRO A 159 0.51 0.87 11.48
C PRO A 159 -0.25 2.12 11.06
N GLU A 160 0.00 2.66 9.85
CA GLU A 160 -0.68 3.87 9.39
C GLU A 160 -2.17 3.64 9.10
N LEU A 161 -2.54 2.46 8.58
CA LEU A 161 -3.95 2.05 8.44
C LEU A 161 -4.67 2.05 9.78
N LYS A 162 -4.06 1.50 10.84
CA LYS A 162 -4.64 1.51 12.19
C LYS A 162 -4.79 2.92 12.75
N LEU A 163 -3.84 3.81 12.47
CA LEU A 163 -3.93 5.20 12.88
C LEU A 163 -5.04 5.95 12.15
N LEU A 164 -5.18 5.73 10.84
CA LEU A 164 -6.28 6.30 10.06
C LEU A 164 -7.65 5.76 10.52
N GLU A 165 -7.75 4.45 10.74
CA GLU A 165 -8.95 3.82 11.31
C GLU A 165 -9.36 4.49 12.63
N LYS A 166 -8.40 4.69 13.54
CA LYS A 166 -8.63 5.34 14.83
C LYS A 166 -9.10 6.80 14.66
N SER A 167 -8.53 7.56 13.75
CA SER A 167 -8.96 8.95 13.49
C SER A 167 -10.38 9.01 12.93
N LEU A 168 -10.73 8.11 12.00
CA LEU A 168 -12.09 8.02 11.45
C LEU A 168 -13.11 7.55 12.52
N ASP A 169 -12.72 6.63 13.42
CA ASP A 169 -13.55 6.22 14.57
C ASP A 169 -13.80 7.39 15.53
N SER A 170 -12.77 8.21 15.78
CA SER A 170 -12.92 9.42 16.59
C SER A 170 -13.91 10.41 15.97
N LYS A 171 -13.82 10.66 14.66
CA LYS A 171 -14.75 11.53 13.94
C LYS A 171 -16.16 10.93 13.86
N SER A 172 -16.30 9.63 13.69
CA SER A 172 -17.60 8.96 13.76
C SER A 172 -18.30 9.22 15.10
N LYS A 173 -17.58 9.15 16.21
CA LYS A 173 -18.11 9.43 17.55
C LYS A 173 -18.40 10.92 17.79
N GLU A 174 -17.49 11.79 17.32
CA GLU A 174 -17.66 13.26 17.43
C GLU A 174 -18.93 13.72 16.69
N PHE A 175 -19.20 13.13 15.53
CA PHE A 175 -20.31 13.51 14.65
C PHE A 175 -21.59 12.65 14.84
N ASP A 176 -21.63 11.78 15.85
CA ASP A 176 -22.73 10.81 16.06
C ASP A 176 -24.12 11.46 16.20
N LYS A 177 -24.18 12.65 16.77
CA LYS A 177 -25.44 13.38 16.99
C LYS A 177 -25.76 14.42 15.92
N ILE A 178 -24.92 14.60 14.92
CA ILE A 178 -25.12 15.59 13.87
C ILE A 178 -25.95 14.97 12.75
N ILE A 179 -27.21 15.38 12.64
CA ILE A 179 -28.12 14.92 11.59
C ILE A 179 -27.81 15.65 10.29
N LYS A 180 -27.86 14.92 9.19
CA LYS A 180 -27.73 15.43 7.82
C LYS A 180 -28.60 14.64 6.85
N ILE A 181 -28.77 15.16 5.64
CA ILE A 181 -29.39 14.42 4.56
C ILE A 181 -28.41 13.35 4.03
N GLY A 182 -28.87 12.09 3.95
CA GLY A 182 -28.19 11.05 3.17
C GLY A 182 -28.33 11.36 1.67
N ARG A 183 -27.36 10.90 0.86
CA ARG A 183 -27.42 11.08 -0.61
C ARG A 183 -27.18 9.77 -1.33
N THR A 184 -28.04 9.48 -2.28
CA THR A 184 -27.87 8.40 -3.26
C THR A 184 -28.00 8.98 -4.66
N HIS A 185 -27.13 8.61 -5.61
CA HIS A 185 -27.06 9.23 -6.94
C HIS A 185 -26.80 10.76 -6.91
N LEU A 186 -26.18 11.28 -5.83
CA LEU A 186 -26.06 12.71 -5.51
C LEU A 186 -27.41 13.43 -5.31
N GLN A 187 -28.50 12.68 -5.18
CA GLN A 187 -29.83 13.20 -4.86
C GLN A 187 -30.15 13.02 -3.38
N ASP A 188 -31.02 13.88 -2.85
CA ASP A 188 -31.45 13.83 -1.46
C ASP A 188 -32.11 12.49 -1.14
N ALA A 189 -31.72 11.92 0.00
CA ALA A 189 -32.28 10.69 0.54
C ALA A 189 -32.73 10.94 1.99
N THR A 190 -33.11 9.86 2.69
CA THR A 190 -33.53 9.94 4.08
C THR A 190 -32.39 10.40 5.00
N PRO A 191 -32.70 11.02 6.15
CA PRO A 191 -31.71 11.47 7.12
C PRO A 191 -30.82 10.35 7.61
N ILE A 192 -29.55 10.69 7.87
CA ILE A 192 -28.56 9.90 8.60
C ILE A 192 -27.84 10.79 9.59
N THR A 193 -26.99 10.25 10.45
CA THR A 193 -26.00 11.08 11.15
C THR A 193 -24.71 11.16 10.34
N LEU A 194 -23.99 12.27 10.44
CA LEU A 194 -22.64 12.40 9.88
C LEU A 194 -21.70 11.35 10.52
N GLY A 195 -21.92 11.00 11.79
CA GLY A 195 -21.20 9.93 12.47
C GLY A 195 -21.43 8.56 11.85
N GLN A 196 -22.64 8.23 11.38
CA GLN A 196 -22.93 7.00 10.63
C GLN A 196 -22.17 6.94 9.31
N GLU A 197 -22.06 8.05 8.58
CA GLU A 197 -21.28 8.15 7.34
C GLU A 197 -19.79 7.87 7.61
N PHE A 198 -19.20 8.52 8.62
CA PHE A 198 -17.79 8.26 9.02
C PHE A 198 -17.57 6.86 9.57
N SER A 199 -18.57 6.23 10.19
CA SER A 199 -18.47 4.83 10.62
C SER A 199 -18.31 3.87 9.44
N GLY A 200 -18.94 4.18 8.31
CA GLY A 200 -18.74 3.48 7.04
C GLY A 200 -17.30 3.58 6.55
N TYR A 201 -16.71 4.78 6.56
CA TYR A 201 -15.31 5.00 6.16
C TYR A 201 -14.34 4.23 7.07
N LYS A 202 -14.52 4.30 8.39
CA LYS A 202 -13.76 3.50 9.35
C LYS A 202 -13.82 2.00 9.02
N HIS A 203 -15.02 1.49 8.76
CA HIS A 203 -15.21 0.07 8.47
C HIS A 203 -14.50 -0.36 7.18
N MET A 204 -14.49 0.47 6.13
CA MET A 204 -13.74 0.22 4.88
C MET A 204 -12.24 0.04 5.16
N ILE A 205 -11.65 0.89 6.01
CA ILE A 205 -10.23 0.78 6.40
C ILE A 205 -9.97 -0.48 7.22
N ASN A 206 -10.83 -0.80 8.19
CA ASN A 206 -10.74 -2.02 8.99
C ASN A 206 -10.74 -3.28 8.11
N GLN A 207 -11.65 -3.37 7.14
CA GLN A 207 -11.70 -4.49 6.19
C GLN A 207 -10.43 -4.57 5.32
N SER A 208 -9.85 -3.43 4.94
CA SER A 208 -8.60 -3.41 4.18
C SER A 208 -7.41 -3.91 5.02
N ILE A 209 -7.35 -3.59 6.31
CA ILE A 209 -6.37 -4.17 7.23
C ILE A 209 -6.47 -5.70 7.26
N ASN A 210 -7.68 -6.24 7.33
CA ASN A 210 -7.89 -7.68 7.37
C ASN A 210 -7.46 -8.36 6.06
N ARG A 211 -7.83 -7.80 4.89
CA ARG A 211 -7.40 -8.30 3.58
C ARG A 211 -5.87 -8.36 3.48
N ILE A 212 -5.19 -7.26 3.81
CA ILE A 212 -3.73 -7.18 3.74
C ILE A 212 -3.06 -8.17 4.69
N LYS A 213 -3.57 -8.32 5.93
CA LYS A 213 -3.03 -9.30 6.88
C LYS A 213 -3.15 -10.74 6.42
N ASN A 214 -4.24 -11.09 5.72
CA ASN A 214 -4.43 -12.44 5.20
C ASN A 214 -3.36 -12.84 4.19
N ASN A 215 -2.80 -11.87 3.43
CA ASN A 215 -1.72 -12.12 2.48
C ASN A 215 -0.38 -12.46 3.15
N LEU A 216 -0.15 -12.08 4.42
CA LEU A 216 1.14 -12.29 5.09
C LEU A 216 1.52 -13.77 5.18
N SER A 217 0.55 -14.68 5.27
CA SER A 217 0.82 -16.13 5.34
C SER A 217 1.44 -16.68 4.05
N PHE A 218 1.12 -16.11 2.90
CA PHE A 218 1.69 -16.46 1.60
C PHE A 218 3.04 -15.78 1.39
N LEU A 219 3.14 -14.49 1.70
CA LEU A 219 4.40 -13.74 1.61
C LEU A 219 5.52 -14.29 2.49
N ASN A 220 5.17 -14.92 3.61
CA ASN A 220 6.16 -15.48 4.53
C ASN A 220 6.76 -16.81 4.04
N GLN A 221 6.34 -17.34 2.89
CA GLN A 221 6.93 -18.49 2.23
C GLN A 221 8.00 -18.01 1.24
N LEU A 222 9.23 -18.53 1.38
CA LEU A 222 10.40 -18.06 0.64
C LEU A 222 10.84 -19.08 -0.40
N ALA A 223 11.17 -18.60 -1.59
CA ALA A 223 11.69 -19.42 -2.70
C ALA A 223 13.13 -19.92 -2.47
N GLN A 224 13.84 -19.33 -1.50
CA GLN A 224 15.26 -19.62 -1.23
C GLN A 224 15.50 -21.10 -0.93
N GLY A 225 16.46 -21.69 -1.62
CA GLY A 225 16.78 -23.11 -1.58
C GLY A 225 16.46 -23.86 -2.88
N GLY A 226 15.63 -23.29 -3.77
CA GLY A 226 15.31 -23.88 -5.06
C GLY A 226 16.41 -23.74 -6.11
N THR A 227 17.32 -22.79 -5.94
CA THR A 227 18.43 -22.46 -6.84
C THR A 227 18.00 -22.18 -8.29
N ALA A 228 18.56 -22.84 -9.29
CA ALA A 228 18.38 -22.50 -10.70
C ALA A 228 16.94 -22.68 -11.21
N VAL A 229 16.29 -23.80 -10.88
CA VAL A 229 15.00 -24.21 -11.44
C VAL A 229 14.02 -24.80 -10.40
N GLY A 230 14.37 -24.78 -9.11
CA GLY A 230 13.52 -25.34 -8.04
C GLY A 230 13.98 -26.69 -7.48
N THR A 231 15.02 -27.29 -8.04
CA THR A 231 15.54 -28.63 -7.62
C THR A 231 16.54 -28.57 -6.49
N GLY A 232 17.05 -27.36 -6.15
CA GLY A 232 18.10 -27.18 -5.14
C GLY A 232 19.48 -27.71 -5.61
N ILE A 233 19.76 -27.67 -6.90
CA ILE A 233 21.07 -28.10 -7.41
C ILE A 233 22.19 -27.24 -6.83
N ASN A 234 23.30 -27.86 -6.46
CA ASN A 234 24.48 -27.22 -5.86
C ASN A 234 24.24 -26.55 -4.53
N THR A 235 23.18 -26.92 -3.78
CA THR A 235 22.96 -26.47 -2.39
C THR A 235 22.70 -27.66 -1.46
N HIS A 236 22.85 -27.44 -0.15
CA HIS A 236 22.57 -28.46 0.85
C HIS A 236 21.04 -28.62 1.02
N LYS A 237 20.56 -29.84 1.22
CA LYS A 237 19.12 -30.15 1.36
C LYS A 237 18.37 -29.38 2.43
N ASP A 238 19.07 -28.94 3.49
CA ASP A 238 18.48 -28.17 4.58
C ASP A 238 18.68 -26.65 4.42
N PHE A 239 19.31 -26.20 3.33
CA PHE A 239 19.66 -24.79 3.13
C PHE A 239 18.46 -23.87 3.16
N GLY A 240 17.38 -24.18 2.41
CA GLY A 240 16.16 -23.37 2.36
C GLY A 240 15.52 -23.18 3.76
N LYS A 241 15.42 -24.28 4.50
CA LYS A 241 14.88 -24.26 5.88
C LYS A 241 15.76 -23.44 6.84
N LEU A 242 17.07 -23.61 6.76
CA LEU A 242 18.01 -22.93 7.65
C LEU A 242 18.09 -21.42 7.36
N ILE A 243 18.09 -21.03 6.07
CA ILE A 243 18.14 -19.61 5.70
C ILE A 243 16.84 -18.90 6.06
N ALA A 244 15.67 -19.52 5.88
CA ALA A 244 14.39 -18.95 6.33
C ALA A 244 14.37 -18.73 7.85
N LYS A 245 15.00 -19.63 8.62
CA LYS A 245 15.16 -19.46 10.07
C LYS A 245 16.07 -18.28 10.42
N GLU A 246 17.23 -18.13 9.76
CA GLU A 246 18.14 -16.99 10.00
C GLU A 246 17.48 -15.66 9.61
N ILE A 247 16.75 -15.62 8.49
CA ILE A 247 15.97 -14.44 8.08
C ILE A 247 14.90 -14.11 9.14
N SER A 248 14.25 -15.12 9.71
CA SER A 248 13.26 -14.91 10.79
C SER A 248 13.90 -14.29 12.04
N VAL A 249 15.13 -14.67 12.38
CA VAL A 249 15.87 -14.09 13.51
C VAL A 249 16.19 -12.61 13.27
N ILE A 250 16.74 -12.26 12.10
CA ILE A 250 17.14 -10.86 11.81
C ILE A 250 15.94 -9.92 11.67
N THR A 251 14.79 -10.43 11.18
CA THR A 251 13.60 -9.62 10.91
C THR A 251 12.60 -9.60 12.07
N ASN A 252 12.72 -10.52 13.00
CA ASN A 252 11.71 -10.83 14.04
C ASN A 252 10.32 -11.13 13.45
N ILE A 253 10.28 -11.72 12.25
CA ILE A 253 9.07 -12.19 11.56
C ILE A 253 9.28 -13.65 11.18
N LYS A 254 8.27 -14.49 11.40
CA LYS A 254 8.35 -15.91 11.08
C LYS A 254 8.24 -16.13 9.57
N PHE A 255 9.36 -16.38 8.92
CA PHE A 255 9.46 -16.89 7.55
C PHE A 255 9.67 -18.40 7.53
N GLN A 256 9.32 -19.03 6.44
CA GLN A 256 9.50 -20.45 6.22
C GLN A 256 9.89 -20.73 4.75
N GLU A 257 10.57 -21.85 4.53
CA GLU A 257 10.83 -22.35 3.20
C GLU A 257 9.51 -22.66 2.48
N SER A 258 9.40 -22.31 1.20
CA SER A 258 8.25 -22.70 0.39
C SER A 258 8.13 -24.22 0.30
N LYS A 259 6.90 -24.71 0.27
CA LYS A 259 6.61 -26.13 0.07
C LYS A 259 6.91 -26.60 -1.35
N ASN A 260 6.92 -25.67 -2.30
CA ASN A 260 7.18 -25.95 -3.71
C ASN A 260 8.00 -24.83 -4.32
N HIS A 261 9.28 -25.11 -4.56
CA HIS A 261 10.20 -24.12 -5.13
C HIS A 261 9.92 -23.84 -6.61
N PHE A 262 9.35 -24.78 -7.35
CA PHE A 262 8.99 -24.58 -8.76
C PHE A 262 7.93 -23.47 -8.89
N GLU A 263 6.88 -23.54 -8.06
CA GLU A 263 5.86 -22.49 -7.99
C GLU A 263 6.45 -21.18 -7.49
N ALA A 264 7.18 -21.20 -6.37
CA ALA A 264 7.68 -19.98 -5.70
C ALA A 264 8.69 -19.16 -6.54
N GLN A 265 9.34 -19.78 -7.55
CA GLN A 265 10.26 -19.11 -8.48
C GLN A 265 9.58 -18.67 -9.77
N ALA A 266 8.66 -19.49 -10.29
CA ALA A 266 8.05 -19.27 -11.60
C ALA A 266 6.80 -18.38 -11.55
N THR A 267 6.08 -18.37 -10.43
CA THR A 267 4.90 -17.52 -10.27
C THR A 267 5.14 -16.38 -9.27
N GLN A 268 4.25 -15.40 -9.24
CA GLN A 268 4.26 -14.30 -8.26
C GLN A 268 2.85 -14.08 -7.68
N ASP A 269 2.09 -15.16 -7.53
CA ASP A 269 0.68 -15.14 -7.14
C ASP A 269 0.47 -14.41 -5.81
N SER A 270 1.34 -14.63 -4.83
CA SER A 270 1.30 -13.94 -3.52
C SER A 270 1.43 -12.41 -3.65
N ILE A 271 2.26 -11.94 -4.59
CA ILE A 271 2.45 -10.50 -4.83
C ILE A 271 1.29 -9.93 -5.65
N VAL A 272 0.77 -10.67 -6.60
CA VAL A 272 -0.42 -10.27 -7.39
C VAL A 272 -1.64 -10.16 -6.46
N GLU A 273 -1.85 -11.12 -5.55
CA GLU A 273 -2.93 -11.08 -4.55
C GLU A 273 -2.78 -9.89 -3.59
N LEU A 274 -1.57 -9.65 -3.08
CA LEU A 274 -1.28 -8.46 -2.26
C LEU A 274 -1.61 -7.19 -3.03
N SER A 275 -1.18 -7.07 -4.29
CA SER A 275 -1.44 -5.93 -5.15
C SER A 275 -2.94 -5.69 -5.32
N GLY A 276 -3.74 -6.73 -5.54
CA GLY A 276 -5.20 -6.67 -5.58
C GLY A 276 -5.81 -6.13 -4.27
N SER A 277 -5.23 -6.50 -3.12
CA SER A 277 -5.64 -5.99 -1.81
C SER A 277 -5.28 -4.51 -1.64
N LEU A 278 -4.10 -4.08 -2.11
CA LEU A 278 -3.70 -2.66 -2.12
C LEU A 278 -4.55 -1.82 -3.07
N LYS A 279 -4.89 -2.35 -4.26
CA LYS A 279 -5.85 -1.73 -5.17
C LYS A 279 -7.22 -1.54 -4.50
N THR A 280 -7.73 -2.54 -3.79
CA THR A 280 -8.99 -2.43 -3.05
C THR A 280 -8.93 -1.33 -2.00
N LEU A 281 -7.82 -1.21 -1.28
CA LEU A 281 -7.57 -0.10 -0.35
C LEU A 281 -7.57 1.24 -1.10
N ALA A 282 -6.87 1.35 -2.23
CA ALA A 282 -6.82 2.57 -3.03
C ALA A 282 -8.22 3.02 -3.49
N VAL A 283 -9.08 2.09 -3.94
CA VAL A 283 -10.48 2.38 -4.30
C VAL A 283 -11.26 2.89 -3.08
N SER A 284 -11.06 2.31 -1.90
CA SER A 284 -11.68 2.78 -0.66
C SER A 284 -11.21 4.20 -0.28
N LEU A 285 -9.92 4.46 -0.36
CA LEU A 285 -9.34 5.78 -0.06
C LEU A 285 -9.82 6.85 -1.06
N HIS A 286 -9.92 6.51 -2.35
CA HIS A 286 -10.48 7.38 -3.38
C HIS A 286 -11.92 7.79 -3.03
N LYS A 287 -12.78 6.82 -2.68
CA LYS A 287 -14.16 7.12 -2.26
C LYS A 287 -14.17 8.03 -1.04
N ILE A 288 -13.46 7.71 0.02
CA ILE A 288 -13.43 8.49 1.26
C ILE A 288 -12.97 9.94 0.97
N ALA A 289 -11.89 10.11 0.24
CA ALA A 289 -11.35 11.43 -0.11
C ALA A 289 -12.33 12.22 -0.99
N ASN A 290 -12.99 11.56 -1.93
CA ASN A 290 -13.93 12.20 -2.84
C ASN A 290 -15.22 12.61 -2.13
N ASP A 291 -15.77 11.77 -1.25
CA ASP A 291 -16.94 12.13 -0.44
C ASP A 291 -16.64 13.34 0.46
N ILE A 292 -15.52 13.32 1.20
CA ILE A 292 -15.11 14.43 2.06
C ILE A 292 -14.93 15.72 1.25
N ARG A 293 -14.33 15.62 0.04
CA ARG A 293 -14.18 16.76 -0.87
C ARG A 293 -15.52 17.36 -1.29
N TRP A 294 -16.51 16.51 -1.62
CA TRP A 294 -17.85 16.94 -1.96
C TRP A 294 -18.57 17.57 -0.78
N LEU A 295 -18.53 16.92 0.39
CA LEU A 295 -19.16 17.42 1.61
C LEU A 295 -18.57 18.78 2.07
N GLY A 296 -17.28 19.02 1.79
CA GLY A 296 -16.60 20.29 2.07
C GLY A 296 -16.65 21.31 0.93
N SER A 297 -17.41 21.06 -0.14
CA SER A 297 -17.48 21.95 -1.32
C SER A 297 -18.18 23.28 -1.02
N GLY A 298 -17.75 24.33 -1.67
CA GLY A 298 -18.32 25.67 -1.54
C GLY A 298 -17.30 26.71 -1.05
N PRO A 299 -17.46 27.34 0.14
CA PRO A 299 -18.40 27.01 1.23
C PRO A 299 -19.84 27.55 1.07
N ARG A 300 -20.09 28.51 0.17
CA ARG A 300 -21.43 29.14 0.01
C ARG A 300 -22.27 28.51 -1.09
N SER A 301 -21.66 28.18 -2.24
CA SER A 301 -22.33 27.67 -3.44
C SER A 301 -22.08 26.17 -3.66
N GLY A 302 -21.86 25.41 -2.62
CA GLY A 302 -21.68 23.96 -2.64
C GLY A 302 -22.37 23.30 -1.45
N ILE A 303 -22.08 22.03 -1.18
CA ILE A 303 -22.72 21.28 -0.09
C ILE A 303 -22.39 21.88 1.27
N GLY A 304 -21.10 22.09 1.59
CA GLY A 304 -20.66 22.84 2.76
C GLY A 304 -20.98 22.19 4.11
N GLU A 305 -21.28 20.89 4.18
CA GLU A 305 -21.57 20.16 5.43
C GLU A 305 -20.32 19.90 6.28
N LEU A 306 -19.13 19.90 5.63
CA LEU A 306 -17.83 19.80 6.31
C LEU A 306 -17.01 21.07 6.12
N ILE A 307 -16.26 21.44 7.17
CA ILE A 307 -15.28 22.53 7.16
C ILE A 307 -13.89 21.88 7.11
N LEU A 308 -13.23 22.02 5.96
CA LEU A 308 -11.89 21.49 5.74
C LEU A 308 -10.84 22.43 6.33
N PRO A 309 -9.76 21.93 6.94
CA PRO A 309 -8.66 22.76 7.43
C PRO A 309 -7.96 23.50 6.27
N PRO A 310 -7.69 24.80 6.40
CA PRO A 310 -6.97 25.58 5.39
C PRO A 310 -5.47 25.30 5.50
N VAL A 311 -4.92 24.46 4.62
CA VAL A 311 -3.51 24.00 4.69
C VAL A 311 -2.57 24.83 3.80
N GLN A 312 -3.12 25.51 2.77
CA GLN A 312 -2.36 26.38 1.88
C GLN A 312 -3.29 27.31 1.09
N PRO A 313 -2.82 28.44 0.55
CA PRO A 313 -3.58 29.26 -0.40
C PRO A 313 -4.01 28.42 -1.60
N GLY A 314 -5.27 28.56 -2.01
CA GLY A 314 -5.88 27.71 -3.05
C GLY A 314 -5.87 28.30 -4.45
N SER A 315 -5.49 29.58 -4.61
CA SER A 315 -5.54 30.27 -5.91
C SER A 315 -4.53 31.41 -5.99
N SER A 316 -3.95 31.58 -7.17
CA SER A 316 -3.05 32.70 -7.47
C SER A 316 -3.79 34.01 -7.80
N ILE A 317 -5.10 33.93 -8.15
CA ILE A 317 -5.89 35.10 -8.59
C ILE A 317 -7.18 35.30 -7.80
N MET A 318 -7.59 34.37 -6.93
CA MET A 318 -8.79 34.47 -6.07
C MET A 318 -8.37 34.50 -4.62
N PRO A 319 -8.19 35.68 -4.00
CA PRO A 319 -7.76 35.78 -2.61
C PRO A 319 -8.75 35.07 -1.66
N GLY A 320 -8.22 34.33 -0.68
CA GLY A 320 -9.02 33.62 0.32
C GLY A 320 -9.64 32.30 -0.15
N LYS A 321 -9.47 31.88 -1.40
CA LYS A 321 -9.92 30.57 -1.87
C LYS A 321 -9.06 29.46 -1.29
N VAL A 322 -9.70 28.48 -0.64
CA VAL A 322 -9.06 27.25 -0.12
C VAL A 322 -9.59 26.06 -0.91
N ASN A 323 -8.68 25.22 -1.42
CA ASN A 323 -9.02 24.02 -2.18
C ASN A 323 -8.85 22.77 -1.32
N PRO A 324 -9.55 21.66 -1.60
CA PRO A 324 -9.43 20.39 -0.90
C PRO A 324 -8.18 19.58 -1.34
N VAL A 325 -7.00 20.23 -1.37
CA VAL A 325 -5.76 19.71 -1.98
C VAL A 325 -5.29 18.39 -1.36
N ILE A 326 -5.57 18.17 -0.09
CA ILE A 326 -5.24 16.92 0.61
C ILE A 326 -6.06 15.74 0.05
N CYS A 327 -7.35 15.97 -0.23
CA CYS A 327 -8.19 14.97 -0.89
C CYS A 327 -7.70 14.70 -2.31
N GLU A 328 -7.39 15.75 -3.07
CA GLU A 328 -6.89 15.66 -4.45
C GLU A 328 -5.60 14.84 -4.53
N SER A 329 -4.66 15.07 -3.62
CA SER A 329 -3.41 14.32 -3.53
C SER A 329 -3.66 12.83 -3.25
N LEU A 330 -4.55 12.49 -2.31
CA LEU A 330 -4.86 11.09 -2.02
C LEU A 330 -5.57 10.39 -3.18
N ILE A 331 -6.40 11.11 -3.95
CA ILE A 331 -7.04 10.60 -5.17
C ILE A 331 -5.98 10.25 -6.22
N GLN A 332 -4.96 11.10 -6.40
CA GLN A 332 -3.84 10.83 -7.32
C GLN A 332 -3.02 9.62 -6.87
N VAL A 333 -2.71 9.50 -5.58
CA VAL A 333 -2.06 8.31 -5.01
C VAL A 333 -2.86 7.05 -5.31
N SER A 334 -4.19 7.11 -5.14
CA SER A 334 -5.07 5.97 -5.41
C SER A 334 -5.06 5.57 -6.87
N ALA A 335 -5.09 6.53 -7.79
CA ALA A 335 -5.01 6.28 -9.23
C ALA A 335 -3.66 5.64 -9.61
N GLN A 336 -2.55 6.13 -9.04
CA GLN A 336 -1.21 5.58 -9.31
C GLN A 336 -1.08 4.12 -8.85
N VAL A 337 -1.62 3.78 -7.67
CA VAL A 337 -1.62 2.40 -7.15
C VAL A 337 -2.42 1.46 -8.04
N ILE A 338 -3.53 1.91 -8.60
CA ILE A 338 -4.31 1.12 -9.59
C ILE A 338 -3.47 0.88 -10.85
N GLY A 339 -2.70 1.87 -11.31
CA GLY A 339 -1.76 1.70 -12.43
C GLY A 339 -0.65 0.69 -12.12
N TYR A 340 -0.07 0.75 -10.92
CA TYR A 340 0.93 -0.23 -10.48
C TYR A 340 0.36 -1.66 -10.38
N ASP A 341 -0.87 -1.82 -9.92
CA ASP A 341 -1.55 -3.12 -9.89
C ASP A 341 -1.67 -3.74 -11.29
N THR A 342 -1.98 -2.93 -12.28
CA THR A 342 -2.02 -3.39 -13.68
C THR A 342 -0.65 -3.89 -14.14
N ALA A 343 0.41 -3.15 -13.86
CA ALA A 343 1.79 -3.54 -14.20
C ALA A 343 2.22 -4.82 -13.44
N ILE A 344 1.84 -4.97 -12.16
CA ILE A 344 2.12 -6.18 -11.37
C ILE A 344 1.35 -7.38 -11.92
N THR A 345 0.08 -7.21 -12.30
CA THR A 345 -0.74 -8.28 -12.90
C THR A 345 -0.11 -8.77 -14.21
N LEU A 346 0.29 -7.85 -15.10
CA LEU A 346 1.02 -8.19 -16.33
C LEU A 346 2.37 -8.85 -16.03
N GLY A 347 3.06 -8.40 -14.97
CA GLY A 347 4.27 -9.04 -14.47
C GLY A 347 4.04 -10.46 -13.99
N GLY A 348 2.91 -10.76 -13.33
CA GLY A 348 2.51 -12.11 -12.95
C GLY A 348 2.34 -13.04 -14.14
N LEU A 349 1.87 -12.54 -15.28
CA LEU A 349 1.79 -13.29 -16.54
C LEU A 349 3.17 -13.60 -17.15
N GLY A 350 4.25 -12.99 -16.66
CA GLY A 350 5.63 -13.18 -17.14
C GLY A 350 6.30 -14.45 -16.62
N GLY A 351 5.58 -15.38 -15.97
CA GLY A 351 6.06 -16.69 -15.57
C GLY A 351 6.03 -17.68 -16.72
N TYR A 352 7.21 -18.18 -17.12
CA TYR A 352 7.36 -19.18 -18.17
C TYR A 352 8.19 -20.34 -17.64
N PHE A 353 7.60 -21.54 -17.64
CA PHE A 353 8.20 -22.73 -17.07
C PHE A 353 8.68 -22.49 -15.62
N GLU A 354 9.96 -22.54 -15.33
CA GLU A 354 10.52 -22.50 -13.97
C GLU A 354 10.98 -21.09 -13.53
N LEU A 355 10.65 -20.02 -14.27
CA LEU A 355 11.11 -18.66 -13.96
C LEU A 355 10.12 -17.56 -14.39
N ASN A 356 9.98 -16.55 -13.56
CA ASN A 356 9.31 -15.28 -13.92
C ASN A 356 10.36 -14.27 -14.44
N LEU A 357 10.06 -13.61 -15.55
CA LEU A 357 10.95 -12.66 -16.23
C LEU A 357 10.61 -11.19 -16.01
N MET A 358 9.80 -10.85 -15.00
CA MET A 358 9.33 -9.50 -14.68
C MET A 358 9.61 -9.11 -13.24
N LEU A 359 10.47 -9.84 -12.53
CA LEU A 359 10.71 -9.70 -11.09
C LEU A 359 11.13 -8.28 -10.65
N PRO A 360 12.07 -7.57 -11.32
CA PRO A 360 12.44 -6.21 -10.90
C PRO A 360 11.29 -5.22 -11.01
N LEU A 361 10.47 -5.31 -12.07
CA LEU A 361 9.28 -4.49 -12.27
C LEU A 361 8.25 -4.75 -11.17
N ILE A 362 7.96 -6.01 -10.87
CA ILE A 362 7.03 -6.42 -9.81
C ILE A 362 7.52 -5.90 -8.46
N GLY A 363 8.80 -6.11 -8.13
CA GLY A 363 9.40 -5.66 -6.87
C GLY A 363 9.34 -4.15 -6.68
N HIS A 364 9.63 -3.38 -7.72
CA HIS A 364 9.51 -1.93 -7.68
C HIS A 364 8.07 -1.49 -7.45
N ASN A 365 7.13 -1.95 -8.27
CA ASN A 365 5.75 -1.48 -8.23
C ASN A 365 5.02 -1.84 -6.94
N ILE A 366 5.26 -3.03 -6.36
CA ILE A 366 4.63 -3.41 -5.10
C ILE A 366 5.17 -2.57 -3.93
N LEU A 367 6.49 -2.33 -3.88
CA LEU A 367 7.10 -1.53 -2.83
C LEU A 367 6.72 -0.05 -2.93
N GLU A 368 6.65 0.52 -4.14
CA GLU A 368 6.16 1.88 -4.34
C GLU A 368 4.67 2.00 -4.01
N SER A 369 3.84 1.01 -4.32
CA SER A 369 2.42 1.01 -3.88
C SER A 369 2.31 1.09 -2.36
N ILE A 370 3.08 0.29 -1.62
CA ILE A 370 3.11 0.33 -0.16
C ILE A 370 3.61 1.68 0.35
N ASN A 371 4.66 2.23 -0.27
CA ASN A 371 5.29 3.50 0.09
C ASN A 371 4.31 4.68 -0.04
N ILE A 372 3.74 4.87 -1.25
CA ILE A 372 2.88 6.02 -1.51
C ILE A 372 1.53 5.92 -0.78
N LEU A 373 0.96 4.71 -0.59
CA LEU A 373 -0.23 4.51 0.24
C LEU A 373 0.04 4.89 1.69
N SER A 374 1.16 4.44 2.26
CA SER A 374 1.52 4.75 3.65
C SER A 374 1.68 6.26 3.87
N ASN A 375 2.41 6.92 2.97
CA ASN A 375 2.64 8.38 3.05
C ASN A 375 1.36 9.17 2.77
N GLY A 376 0.56 8.76 1.78
CA GLY A 376 -0.71 9.40 1.42
C GLY A 376 -1.72 9.33 2.56
N MET A 377 -1.87 8.18 3.21
CA MET A 377 -2.75 8.03 4.38
C MET A 377 -2.27 8.85 5.58
N LYS A 378 -0.96 8.88 5.84
CA LYS A 378 -0.38 9.71 6.91
C LYS A 378 -0.67 11.20 6.67
N MET A 379 -0.42 11.69 5.45
CA MET A 379 -0.73 13.05 5.03
C MET A 379 -2.24 13.35 5.21
N PHE A 380 -3.11 12.47 4.70
CA PHE A 380 -4.56 12.62 4.77
C PHE A 380 -5.07 12.67 6.21
N ARG A 381 -4.56 11.80 7.07
CA ARG A 381 -4.91 11.75 8.49
C ARG A 381 -4.48 13.01 9.23
N LEU A 382 -3.22 13.43 9.09
CA LEU A 382 -2.64 14.52 9.84
C LEU A 382 -3.13 15.91 9.37
N ASN A 383 -3.25 16.11 8.06
CA ASN A 383 -3.52 17.41 7.48
C ASN A 383 -5.00 17.62 7.13
N LEU A 384 -5.85 16.60 7.32
CA LEU A 384 -7.28 16.72 7.03
C LEU A 384 -8.14 16.09 8.12
N VAL A 385 -8.12 14.74 8.28
CA VAL A 385 -9.12 14.04 9.10
C VAL A 385 -9.10 14.49 10.56
N ASN A 386 -7.92 14.70 11.15
CA ASN A 386 -7.80 15.08 12.56
C ASN A 386 -8.47 16.44 12.87
N ASP A 387 -8.36 17.41 11.96
CA ASP A 387 -8.83 18.79 12.15
C ASP A 387 -10.14 19.09 11.42
N LEU A 388 -10.76 18.05 10.81
CA LEU A 388 -12.03 18.18 10.12
C LEU A 388 -13.15 18.54 11.09
N LYS A 389 -14.02 19.48 10.72
CA LYS A 389 -15.17 19.94 11.53
C LYS A 389 -16.47 19.80 10.74
N ALA A 390 -17.57 19.57 11.45
CA ALA A 390 -18.89 19.62 10.86
C ALA A 390 -19.39 21.07 10.83
N ASN A 391 -20.10 21.43 9.76
CA ASN A 391 -20.91 22.62 9.66
C ASN A 391 -22.35 22.27 10.03
N ILE A 392 -22.67 22.36 11.32
CA ILE A 392 -23.95 21.91 11.89
C ILE A 392 -25.12 22.63 11.22
N ASP A 393 -25.03 23.94 11.05
CA ASP A 393 -26.11 24.76 10.45
C ASP A 393 -26.45 24.27 9.02
N LYS A 394 -25.44 23.91 8.25
CA LYS A 394 -25.65 23.35 6.91
C LYS A 394 -26.24 21.95 6.93
N CYS A 395 -25.73 21.08 7.83
CA CYS A 395 -26.26 19.73 7.99
C CYS A 395 -27.73 19.75 8.35
N GLU A 396 -28.14 20.53 9.34
CA GLU A 396 -29.51 20.61 9.82
C GLU A 396 -30.43 21.38 8.85
N GLY A 397 -29.94 22.45 8.25
CA GLY A 397 -30.73 23.29 7.34
C GLY A 397 -31.25 22.54 6.12
N TYR A 398 -30.52 21.58 5.57
CA TYR A 398 -30.96 20.79 4.43
C TYR A 398 -32.06 19.76 4.76
N ILE A 399 -32.33 19.46 6.04
CA ILE A 399 -33.30 18.44 6.44
C ILE A 399 -34.71 18.90 6.14
N GLU A 400 -35.10 20.11 6.56
CA GLU A 400 -36.44 20.64 6.36
C GLU A 400 -36.76 20.91 4.86
N ASP A 401 -35.73 21.22 4.07
CA ASP A 401 -35.87 21.44 2.62
C ASP A 401 -36.02 20.13 1.84
N SER A 402 -35.64 19.00 2.42
CA SER A 402 -35.62 17.72 1.70
C SER A 402 -37.00 17.12 1.53
N LEU A 403 -37.36 16.86 0.28
CA LEU A 403 -38.60 16.14 -0.06
C LEU A 403 -38.59 14.67 0.40
N ALA A 404 -37.41 14.11 0.67
CA ALA A 404 -37.25 12.74 1.18
C ALA A 404 -37.84 12.55 2.60
N MET A 405 -38.12 13.66 3.31
CA MET A 405 -38.82 13.64 4.61
C MET A 405 -40.23 13.00 4.51
N CYS A 406 -40.88 13.05 3.33
CA CYS A 406 -42.15 12.39 3.10
C CYS A 406 -42.10 10.85 3.28
N THR A 407 -40.91 10.25 3.26
CA THR A 407 -40.75 8.79 3.40
C THR A 407 -41.29 8.28 4.73
N SER A 408 -41.17 9.06 5.82
CA SER A 408 -41.72 8.71 7.14
C SER A 408 -43.25 8.77 7.22
N LEU A 409 -43.88 9.51 6.32
CA LEU A 409 -45.35 9.60 6.22
C LEU A 409 -45.96 8.38 5.52
N ALA A 410 -45.25 7.78 4.58
CA ALA A 410 -45.79 6.71 3.73
C ALA A 410 -46.39 5.52 4.51
N PRO A 411 -45.83 5.03 5.64
CA PRO A 411 -46.44 3.96 6.44
C PRO A 411 -47.78 4.35 7.07
N ILE A 412 -48.08 5.63 7.21
CA ILE A 412 -49.23 6.17 7.92
C ILE A 412 -50.35 6.57 6.98
N ILE A 413 -49.99 7.32 5.92
CA ILE A 413 -50.98 7.89 4.97
C ILE A 413 -51.02 7.18 3.61
N GLY A 414 -50.18 6.17 3.42
CA GLY A 414 -50.01 5.45 2.15
C GLY A 414 -48.97 6.09 1.22
N TYR A 415 -48.36 5.26 0.34
CA TYR A 415 -47.27 5.68 -0.55
C TYR A 415 -47.75 6.76 -1.56
N ASP A 416 -48.91 6.56 -2.21
CA ASP A 416 -49.40 7.48 -3.24
C ASP A 416 -49.70 8.88 -2.67
N LYS A 417 -50.26 8.95 -1.47
CA LYS A 417 -50.53 10.24 -0.82
C LYS A 417 -49.25 10.93 -0.38
N ALA A 418 -48.26 10.18 0.13
CA ALA A 418 -46.95 10.72 0.42
C ALA A 418 -46.22 11.26 -0.83
N ALA A 419 -46.31 10.52 -1.95
CA ALA A 419 -45.76 10.93 -3.23
C ALA A 419 -46.46 12.20 -3.80
N PHE A 420 -47.77 12.32 -3.59
CA PHE A 420 -48.51 13.52 -3.95
C PHE A 420 -48.05 14.74 -3.16
N ILE A 421 -47.90 14.61 -1.84
CA ILE A 421 -47.38 15.67 -0.95
C ILE A 421 -46.00 16.12 -1.41
N ALA A 422 -45.08 15.21 -1.70
CA ALA A 422 -43.74 15.55 -2.20
C ALA A 422 -43.77 16.35 -3.51
N LYS A 423 -44.65 15.97 -4.44
CA LYS A 423 -44.83 16.70 -5.71
C LYS A 423 -45.40 18.12 -5.51
N GLU A 424 -46.42 18.27 -4.64
CA GLU A 424 -46.97 19.58 -4.30
C GLU A 424 -45.93 20.46 -3.57
N ALA A 425 -45.17 19.90 -2.61
CA ALA A 425 -44.10 20.59 -1.93
C ALA A 425 -43.05 21.14 -2.93
N PHE A 426 -42.63 20.33 -3.87
CA PHE A 426 -41.69 20.74 -4.93
C PHE A 426 -42.29 21.85 -5.82
N LYS A 427 -43.53 21.66 -6.30
CA LYS A 427 -44.19 22.63 -7.15
C LYS A 427 -44.42 23.99 -6.51
N MET A 428 -44.73 23.98 -5.23
CA MET A 428 -45.04 25.20 -4.45
C MET A 428 -43.81 25.81 -3.77
N ASN A 429 -42.64 25.19 -3.91
CA ASN A 429 -41.38 25.56 -3.20
C ASN A 429 -41.59 25.68 -1.67
N LYS A 430 -42.26 24.64 -1.12
CA LYS A 430 -42.54 24.53 0.34
C LYS A 430 -41.97 23.23 0.88
N SER A 431 -41.74 23.21 2.22
CA SER A 431 -41.36 21.97 2.92
C SER A 431 -42.52 20.95 2.98
N ILE A 432 -42.17 19.70 3.20
CA ILE A 432 -43.17 18.62 3.43
C ILE A 432 -44.07 18.96 4.62
N ARG A 433 -43.50 19.57 5.67
CA ARG A 433 -44.21 20.01 6.87
C ARG A 433 -45.28 21.06 6.53
N GLU A 434 -44.91 22.12 5.80
CA GLU A 434 -45.83 23.19 5.41
C GLU A 434 -47.03 22.64 4.60
N ILE A 435 -46.81 21.79 3.61
CA ILE A 435 -47.87 21.20 2.82
C ILE A 435 -48.80 20.33 3.69
N CYS A 436 -48.22 19.53 4.62
CA CYS A 436 -49.02 18.71 5.53
C CYS A 436 -49.91 19.53 6.46
N LEU A 437 -49.42 20.66 6.96
CA LEU A 437 -50.18 21.57 7.83
C LEU A 437 -51.28 22.29 7.04
N GLU A 438 -50.99 22.86 5.86
CA GLU A 438 -51.94 23.56 5.00
C GLU A 438 -53.08 22.65 4.58
N GLN A 439 -52.75 21.42 4.18
CA GLN A 439 -53.76 20.43 3.71
C GLN A 439 -54.40 19.67 4.89
N LYS A 440 -54.04 19.98 6.17
CA LYS A 440 -54.59 19.32 7.37
C LYS A 440 -54.47 17.77 7.30
N ILE A 441 -53.31 17.28 6.81
CA ILE A 441 -53.09 15.85 6.60
C ILE A 441 -53.04 15.10 7.94
N LEU A 442 -52.37 15.65 8.95
CA LEU A 442 -52.21 15.15 10.31
C LEU A 442 -52.18 16.30 11.32
N PRO A 443 -52.54 16.05 12.61
CA PRO A 443 -52.33 17.02 13.64
C PRO A 443 -50.86 17.41 13.81
N GLU A 444 -50.56 18.70 14.10
CA GLU A 444 -49.19 19.23 14.19
C GLU A 444 -48.32 18.42 15.14
N LYS A 445 -48.76 18.05 16.33
CA LYS A 445 -48.02 17.21 17.30
C LYS A 445 -47.67 15.83 16.78
N GLU A 446 -48.51 15.27 15.97
CA GLU A 446 -48.28 13.94 15.34
C GLU A 446 -47.29 14.09 14.19
N LEU A 447 -47.42 15.14 13.40
CA LEU A 447 -46.51 15.48 12.31
C LEU A 447 -45.09 15.74 12.84
N ASP A 448 -44.92 16.49 13.95
CA ASP A 448 -43.64 16.71 14.61
C ASP A 448 -42.94 15.41 15.00
N LYS A 449 -43.70 14.47 15.54
CA LYS A 449 -43.16 13.16 15.91
C LYS A 449 -42.74 12.33 14.71
N ILE A 450 -43.50 12.37 13.61
CA ILE A 450 -43.28 11.58 12.42
C ILE A 450 -42.10 12.15 11.61
N LEU A 451 -42.06 13.47 11.44
CA LEU A 451 -41.01 14.18 10.70
C LEU A 451 -39.74 14.45 11.54
N ASN A 452 -39.67 13.95 12.77
CA ASN A 452 -38.43 14.06 13.56
C ASN A 452 -37.34 13.19 12.92
N PRO A 453 -36.26 13.78 12.40
CA PRO A 453 -35.23 13.04 11.68
C PRO A 453 -34.53 11.99 12.54
N PHE A 454 -34.45 12.16 13.87
CA PHE A 454 -33.91 11.15 14.79
C PHE A 454 -34.69 9.83 14.81
N ASN A 455 -35.97 9.83 14.39
CA ASN A 455 -36.78 8.63 14.25
C ASN A 455 -36.51 7.87 12.95
N MET A 456 -35.80 8.48 11.99
CA MET A 456 -35.51 7.92 10.67
C MET A 456 -34.14 7.24 10.58
N ILE A 457 -33.23 7.52 11.52
CA ILE A 457 -31.84 7.02 11.49
C ILE A 457 -31.67 5.61 12.05
N LYS A 458 -32.75 4.95 12.43
CA LYS A 458 -32.76 3.60 13.00
C LYS A 458 -33.86 2.75 12.35
N SER A 459 -33.64 1.44 12.35
CA SER A 459 -34.69 0.49 11.97
C SER A 459 -35.88 0.63 12.91
N ASN A 460 -37.05 0.98 12.41
CA ASN A 460 -38.25 1.30 13.21
C ASN A 460 -39.51 0.56 12.74
N ALA A 461 -39.42 -0.29 11.74
CA ALA A 461 -40.54 -1.09 11.27
C ALA A 461 -40.97 -2.10 12.34
N LYS A 462 -42.26 -2.01 12.75
CA LYS A 462 -42.89 -3.03 13.60
C LYS A 462 -43.51 -4.07 12.69
N SER A 463 -43.21 -5.36 12.93
CA SER A 463 -43.96 -6.45 12.31
C SER A 463 -45.44 -6.29 12.66
N LYS A 464 -46.34 -6.28 11.67
CA LYS A 464 -47.74 -6.51 11.96
C LYS A 464 -47.85 -7.93 12.52
N LYS A 465 -48.17 -8.04 13.81
CA LYS A 465 -48.56 -9.31 14.41
C LYS A 465 -49.90 -9.74 13.85
#